data_ec4ac9d5cef107ecb1108c19503b49bc
#
_entry.id   ec4ac9d5cef107ecb1108c19503b49bc
#
_cell.length_a   1.000
_cell.length_b   1.000
_cell.length_c   1.000
_cell.angle_alpha   90.00
_cell.angle_beta   90.00
_cell.angle_gamma   90.00
#
_symmetry.space_group_name_H-M   'P 1'
#
loop_
_entity.id
_entity.type
_entity.pdbx_description
1 polymer ?
#
loop_
_entity_poly.entity_id
_entity_poly.type
_entity_poly.pdbx_seq_one_letter_code
_entity_poly.pdbx_strand_id
1 'polypeptide(L)'
;LIILDRPYVSDLLADTISKNKIPVIKLNEVFIPNESTINLKKVDDLLIELEKGNSPILFNSENGLNILSKYAPNHYLTTVTDILKNKVTFRKTLSRHYTDFFFTEVSLKELEELDPSALPFPIIVKPVIGYSSIGVHRIDKVEEYKETIKLLKFEMEVTSSEYPIEVINNQSFIIEKLIEGDEYAVDVYFTEDGEPVILNLFKRMFRHEKDMSDRIYYTSKQVINESLNKIQEFLRTISSFFALKSAPIHIEIRINNDQIVPIEVNPLRFAGIGTNELGVHAYGVNACEYFFKQEKPDWENIVNQMDDSIYSFCCAEIDTSIDCKQVVSINHEAFKLNFGEILEYRPMKVNESSTFAVIFHKSPDLNENIRLLNLDLNQYITLKERVFV
;
A
#
# COMPACT_ATOMS: atom_id res chain seq x y z
N LEU A 1 -14.96 -13.36 -6.40
CA LEU A 1 -14.38 -12.82 -7.62
C LEU A 1 -13.12 -12.03 -7.31
N ILE A 2 -12.04 -12.26 -8.05
CA ILE A 2 -10.84 -11.43 -7.99
C ILE A 2 -10.62 -10.71 -9.32
N ILE A 3 -10.23 -9.45 -9.23
CA ILE A 3 -9.86 -8.62 -10.39
C ILE A 3 -8.34 -8.46 -10.37
N LEU A 4 -7.68 -8.96 -11.43
CA LEU A 4 -6.24 -8.90 -11.57
C LEU A 4 -5.80 -7.85 -12.59
N ASP A 5 -4.89 -7.00 -12.17
CA ASP A 5 -4.30 -5.92 -12.97
C ASP A 5 -2.80 -5.78 -12.69
N ARG A 6 -2.11 -5.00 -13.51
CA ARG A 6 -0.70 -4.64 -13.28
C ARG A 6 -0.50 -4.01 -11.89
N PRO A 7 0.71 -3.99 -11.35
CA PRO A 7 1.97 -4.41 -12.01
C PRO A 7 2.29 -5.90 -11.84
N TYR A 8 1.70 -6.61 -10.84
CA TYR A 8 2.23 -7.91 -10.46
C TYR A 8 1.17 -8.87 -9.92
N VAL A 9 1.26 -10.13 -10.31
CA VAL A 9 0.54 -11.27 -9.74
C VAL A 9 1.58 -12.32 -9.33
N SER A 10 1.63 -12.65 -8.05
CA SER A 10 2.56 -13.65 -7.51
C SER A 10 2.14 -15.07 -7.85
N ASP A 11 3.11 -16.00 -7.83
CA ASP A 11 2.84 -17.44 -7.96
C ASP A 11 1.90 -17.90 -6.83
N LEU A 12 2.12 -17.44 -5.59
CA LEU A 12 1.28 -17.77 -4.43
C LEU A 12 -0.18 -17.32 -4.63
N LEU A 13 -0.39 -16.10 -5.16
CA LEU A 13 -1.75 -15.60 -5.45
C LEU A 13 -2.40 -16.43 -6.56
N ALA A 14 -1.67 -16.73 -7.64
CA ALA A 14 -2.17 -17.55 -8.75
C ALA A 14 -2.53 -18.98 -8.29
N ASP A 15 -1.68 -19.60 -7.48
CA ASP A 15 -1.94 -20.92 -6.90
C ASP A 15 -3.15 -20.90 -5.94
N THR A 16 -3.29 -19.85 -5.13
CA THR A 16 -4.43 -19.65 -4.23
C THR A 16 -5.73 -19.56 -5.04
N ILE A 17 -5.73 -18.78 -6.12
CA ILE A 17 -6.87 -18.62 -7.04
C ILE A 17 -7.25 -19.96 -7.66
N SER A 18 -6.27 -20.68 -8.21
CA SER A 18 -6.48 -21.97 -8.86
C SER A 18 -7.02 -23.04 -7.89
N LYS A 19 -6.36 -23.19 -6.73
CA LYS A 19 -6.74 -24.15 -5.67
C LYS A 19 -8.16 -23.93 -5.17
N ASN A 20 -8.55 -22.67 -4.94
CA ASN A 20 -9.86 -22.32 -4.41
C ASN A 20 -10.90 -22.05 -5.52
N LYS A 21 -10.54 -22.23 -6.80
CA LYS A 21 -11.42 -22.03 -7.98
C LYS A 21 -12.06 -20.64 -7.99
N ILE A 22 -11.31 -19.60 -7.55
CA ILE A 22 -11.82 -18.24 -7.49
C ILE A 22 -11.98 -17.72 -8.93
N PRO A 23 -13.16 -17.21 -9.33
CA PRO A 23 -13.32 -16.59 -10.64
C PRO A 23 -12.50 -15.32 -10.76
N VAL A 24 -11.90 -15.07 -11.96
CA VAL A 24 -10.99 -13.97 -12.22
C VAL A 24 -11.46 -13.11 -13.39
N ILE A 25 -11.47 -11.80 -13.20
CA ILE A 25 -11.47 -10.82 -14.28
C ILE A 25 -10.04 -10.34 -14.46
N LYS A 26 -9.49 -10.51 -15.67
CA LYS A 26 -8.15 -10.08 -16.05
C LYS A 26 -8.21 -8.74 -16.76
N LEU A 27 -7.42 -7.77 -16.30
CA LEU A 27 -7.30 -6.44 -16.90
C LEU A 27 -5.88 -6.21 -17.47
N ASN A 28 -5.79 -5.28 -18.42
CA ASN A 28 -4.54 -4.68 -18.90
C ASN A 28 -3.38 -5.65 -19.21
N GLU A 29 -3.68 -6.80 -19.82
CA GLU A 29 -2.67 -7.80 -20.24
C GLU A 29 -1.68 -8.18 -19.11
N VAL A 30 -2.17 -8.18 -17.84
CA VAL A 30 -1.34 -8.61 -16.72
C VAL A 30 -0.91 -10.07 -16.90
N PHE A 31 0.34 -10.38 -16.61
CA PHE A 31 0.82 -11.77 -16.61
C PHE A 31 0.28 -12.51 -15.37
N ILE A 32 -0.33 -13.66 -15.59
CA ILE A 32 -0.84 -14.53 -14.51
C ILE A 32 -0.09 -15.86 -14.62
N PRO A 33 0.66 -16.26 -13.58
CA PRO A 33 1.28 -17.58 -13.53
C PRO A 33 0.22 -18.68 -13.70
N ASN A 34 0.52 -19.72 -14.48
CA ASN A 34 -0.36 -20.88 -14.72
C ASN A 34 -1.80 -20.51 -15.15
N GLU A 35 -1.98 -19.43 -15.93
CA GLU A 35 -3.28 -18.88 -16.34
C GLU A 35 -4.25 -19.93 -16.89
N SER A 36 -3.76 -20.98 -17.54
CA SER A 36 -4.59 -22.08 -18.08
C SER A 36 -5.42 -22.83 -17.04
N THR A 37 -5.07 -22.72 -15.75
CA THR A 37 -5.80 -23.36 -14.65
C THR A 37 -6.86 -22.44 -14.02
N ILE A 38 -6.98 -21.19 -14.50
CA ILE A 38 -7.78 -20.15 -13.90
C ILE A 38 -9.12 -19.98 -14.62
N ASN A 39 -10.19 -19.81 -13.86
CA ASN A 39 -11.55 -19.55 -14.38
C ASN A 39 -11.69 -18.07 -14.73
N LEU A 40 -11.35 -17.71 -15.97
CA LEU A 40 -11.48 -16.35 -16.47
C LEU A 40 -12.92 -15.97 -16.77
N LYS A 41 -13.32 -14.78 -16.36
CA LYS A 41 -14.59 -14.11 -16.60
C LYS A 41 -14.40 -12.87 -17.44
N LYS A 42 -15.47 -12.42 -18.11
CA LYS A 42 -15.46 -11.16 -18.84
C LYS A 42 -15.69 -9.99 -17.88
N VAL A 43 -15.17 -8.79 -18.23
CA VAL A 43 -15.40 -7.58 -17.44
C VAL A 43 -16.88 -7.25 -17.32
N ASP A 44 -17.67 -7.52 -18.35
CA ASP A 44 -19.12 -7.30 -18.36
C ASP A 44 -19.86 -8.18 -17.32
N ASP A 45 -19.25 -9.27 -16.86
CA ASP A 45 -19.80 -10.12 -15.80
C ASP A 45 -19.68 -9.47 -14.40
N LEU A 46 -18.91 -8.37 -14.25
CA LEU A 46 -18.65 -7.72 -12.96
C LEU A 46 -19.95 -7.34 -12.24
N LEU A 47 -20.86 -6.66 -12.94
CA LEU A 47 -22.13 -6.23 -12.35
C LEU A 47 -22.97 -7.43 -11.88
N ILE A 48 -23.02 -8.51 -12.68
CA ILE A 48 -23.72 -9.74 -12.33
C ILE A 48 -23.14 -10.36 -11.06
N GLU A 49 -21.82 -10.38 -10.93
CA GLU A 49 -21.15 -10.92 -9.74
C GLU A 49 -21.38 -10.05 -8.51
N LEU A 50 -21.39 -8.72 -8.67
CA LEU A 50 -21.72 -7.77 -7.60
C LEU A 50 -23.18 -7.89 -7.14
N GLU A 51 -24.14 -8.05 -8.06
CA GLU A 51 -25.57 -8.15 -7.76
C GLU A 51 -25.95 -9.46 -7.06
N LYS A 52 -25.11 -10.50 -7.13
CA LYS A 52 -25.31 -11.73 -6.33
C LYS A 52 -25.21 -11.49 -4.82
N GLY A 53 -24.70 -10.35 -4.41
CA GLY A 53 -24.79 -9.79 -3.06
C GLY A 53 -23.86 -10.40 -2.00
N ASN A 54 -23.37 -11.63 -2.20
CA ASN A 54 -22.58 -12.35 -1.19
C ASN A 54 -21.24 -12.90 -1.71
N SER A 55 -20.81 -12.48 -2.90
CA SER A 55 -19.51 -12.93 -3.42
C SER A 55 -18.41 -12.00 -2.96
N PRO A 56 -17.39 -12.45 -2.19
CA PRO A 56 -16.24 -11.64 -1.85
C PRO A 56 -15.56 -11.11 -3.11
N ILE A 57 -15.20 -9.81 -3.11
CA ILE A 57 -14.53 -9.15 -4.23
C ILE A 57 -13.21 -8.59 -3.76
N LEU A 58 -12.14 -8.91 -4.49
CA LEU A 58 -10.79 -8.48 -4.21
C LEU A 58 -10.11 -7.98 -5.49
N PHE A 59 -9.32 -6.94 -5.37
CA PHE A 59 -8.40 -6.46 -6.39
C PHE A 59 -6.97 -6.72 -5.92
N ASN A 60 -6.08 -7.09 -6.84
CA ASN A 60 -4.65 -7.18 -6.50
C ASN A 60 -3.95 -5.83 -6.57
N SER A 61 -4.56 -4.86 -7.27
CA SER A 61 -3.98 -3.55 -7.56
C SER A 61 -5.03 -2.45 -7.58
N GLU A 62 -4.63 -1.23 -7.25
CA GLU A 62 -5.47 -0.04 -7.36
C GLU A 62 -5.84 0.32 -8.79
N ASN A 63 -4.99 -0.04 -9.75
CA ASN A 63 -5.18 0.28 -11.17
C ASN A 63 -6.52 -0.20 -11.71
N GLY A 64 -7.02 -1.33 -11.18
CA GLY A 64 -8.29 -1.92 -11.58
C GLY A 64 -9.53 -1.28 -10.99
N LEU A 65 -9.43 -0.43 -9.96
CA LEU A 65 -10.61 0.07 -9.23
C LEU A 65 -11.55 0.93 -10.06
N ASN A 66 -11.06 1.57 -11.11
CA ASN A 66 -11.85 2.40 -12.01
C ASN A 66 -12.97 1.63 -12.74
N ILE A 67 -12.88 0.30 -12.85
CA ILE A 67 -13.94 -0.49 -13.45
C ILE A 67 -15.23 -0.47 -12.63
N LEU A 68 -15.16 -0.25 -11.31
CA LEU A 68 -16.33 -0.12 -10.45
C LEU A 68 -17.18 1.07 -10.88
N SER A 69 -16.58 2.26 -11.02
CA SER A 69 -17.30 3.46 -11.45
C SER A 69 -17.86 3.32 -12.87
N LYS A 70 -17.20 2.52 -13.73
CA LYS A 70 -17.63 2.29 -15.11
C LYS A 70 -18.79 1.29 -15.22
N TYR A 71 -18.72 0.16 -14.50
CA TYR A 71 -19.64 -0.96 -14.67
C TYR A 71 -20.68 -1.08 -13.55
N ALA A 72 -20.42 -0.49 -12.37
CA ALA A 72 -21.28 -0.55 -11.21
C ALA A 72 -21.34 0.80 -10.45
N PRO A 73 -21.65 1.94 -11.11
CA PRO A 73 -21.52 3.29 -10.52
C PRO A 73 -22.40 3.50 -9.27
N ASN A 74 -23.52 2.79 -9.18
CA ASN A 74 -24.47 2.92 -8.06
C ASN A 74 -24.30 1.82 -7.00
N HIS A 75 -23.29 0.97 -7.13
CA HIS A 75 -23.07 -0.09 -6.17
C HIS A 75 -22.43 0.47 -4.89
N TYR A 76 -22.79 -0.10 -3.74
CA TYR A 76 -22.27 0.27 -2.44
C TYR A 76 -20.72 0.30 -2.39
N LEU A 77 -20.05 -0.73 -2.94
CA LEU A 77 -18.58 -0.79 -2.96
C LEU A 77 -17.96 0.35 -3.77
N THR A 78 -18.60 0.84 -4.81
CA THR A 78 -18.15 2.01 -5.58
C THR A 78 -18.17 3.26 -4.71
N THR A 79 -19.30 3.51 -4.03
CA THR A 79 -19.45 4.65 -3.12
C THR A 79 -18.40 4.63 -2.00
N VAL A 80 -18.20 3.47 -1.37
CA VAL A 80 -17.19 3.31 -0.30
C VAL A 80 -15.78 3.52 -0.84
N THR A 81 -15.48 2.98 -2.02
CA THR A 81 -14.17 3.14 -2.68
C THR A 81 -13.88 4.61 -2.94
N ASP A 82 -14.83 5.37 -3.49
CA ASP A 82 -14.68 6.79 -3.78
C ASP A 82 -14.42 7.62 -2.51
N ILE A 83 -15.13 7.32 -1.42
CA ILE A 83 -14.93 8.00 -0.14
C ILE A 83 -13.54 7.71 0.43
N LEU A 84 -13.12 6.46 0.44
CA LEU A 84 -11.85 6.04 1.04
C LEU A 84 -10.63 6.50 0.22
N LYS A 85 -10.75 6.53 -1.12
CA LYS A 85 -9.69 6.98 -2.02
C LYS A 85 -9.50 8.49 -2.03
N ASN A 86 -10.52 9.27 -1.77
CA ASN A 86 -10.41 10.71 -1.69
C ASN A 86 -9.97 11.13 -0.28
N LYS A 87 -8.70 11.52 -0.14
CA LYS A 87 -8.10 11.85 1.16
C LYS A 87 -8.83 12.97 1.90
N VAL A 88 -9.38 13.94 1.19
CA VAL A 88 -10.16 15.04 1.80
C VAL A 88 -11.51 14.54 2.33
N THR A 89 -12.23 13.76 1.53
CA THR A 89 -13.51 13.17 1.94
C THR A 89 -13.30 12.21 3.12
N PHE A 90 -12.24 11.42 3.08
CA PHE A 90 -11.82 10.56 4.17
C PHE A 90 -11.59 11.36 5.47
N ARG A 91 -10.79 12.45 5.42
CA ARG A 91 -10.55 13.31 6.59
C ARG A 91 -11.81 14.01 7.08
N LYS A 92 -12.66 14.53 6.17
CA LYS A 92 -13.94 15.13 6.52
C LYS A 92 -14.85 14.15 7.27
N THR A 93 -14.88 12.89 6.85
CA THR A 93 -15.67 11.85 7.54
C THR A 93 -15.13 11.59 8.95
N LEU A 94 -13.81 11.57 9.11
CA LEU A 94 -13.14 11.33 10.40
C LEU A 94 -13.12 12.56 11.33
N SER A 95 -13.38 13.77 10.83
CA SER A 95 -13.23 15.02 11.61
C SER A 95 -14.11 15.08 12.86
N ARG A 96 -15.22 14.33 12.90
CA ARG A 96 -16.06 14.22 14.11
C ARG A 96 -15.38 13.47 15.26
N HIS A 97 -14.42 12.61 14.95
CA HIS A 97 -13.66 11.83 15.93
C HIS A 97 -12.28 12.45 16.23
N TYR A 98 -11.66 13.02 15.21
CA TYR A 98 -10.34 13.68 15.30
C TYR A 98 -10.51 15.20 15.15
N THR A 99 -11.15 15.84 16.15
CA THR A 99 -11.55 17.26 16.11
C THR A 99 -10.36 18.22 15.97
N ASP A 100 -9.20 17.84 16.50
CA ASP A 100 -8.00 18.68 16.54
C ASP A 100 -6.99 18.35 15.42
N PHE A 101 -7.36 17.45 14.52
CA PHE A 101 -6.50 17.09 13.41
C PHE A 101 -6.64 18.09 12.26
N PHE A 102 -5.58 18.88 12.04
CA PHE A 102 -5.55 19.87 10.98
C PHE A 102 -5.42 19.22 9.60
N PHE A 103 -6.29 19.61 8.68
CA PHE A 103 -6.15 19.38 7.25
C PHE A 103 -6.86 20.47 6.46
N THR A 104 -6.39 20.73 5.23
CA THR A 104 -7.04 21.63 4.29
C THR A 104 -6.82 21.17 2.87
N GLU A 105 -7.81 21.38 2.01
CA GLU A 105 -7.72 21.12 0.57
C GLU A 105 -7.33 22.39 -0.15
N VAL A 106 -6.39 22.29 -1.07
CA VAL A 106 -5.89 23.40 -1.88
C VAL A 106 -5.57 22.92 -3.30
N SER A 107 -5.71 23.80 -4.29
CA SER A 107 -5.19 23.58 -5.64
C SER A 107 -3.67 23.80 -5.69
N LEU A 108 -3.01 23.34 -6.76
CA LEU A 108 -1.57 23.60 -6.95
C LEU A 108 -1.27 25.10 -6.99
N LYS A 109 -2.16 25.90 -7.60
CA LYS A 109 -2.04 27.37 -7.64
C LYS A 109 -2.12 27.98 -6.23
N GLU A 110 -3.09 27.56 -5.43
CA GLU A 110 -3.24 28.04 -4.06
C GLU A 110 -2.05 27.63 -3.18
N LEU A 111 -1.42 26.46 -3.40
CA LEU A 111 -0.18 26.09 -2.74
C LEU A 111 0.96 27.10 -2.99
N GLU A 112 1.09 27.61 -4.23
CA GLU A 112 2.13 28.60 -4.58
C GLU A 112 1.86 29.97 -3.96
N GLU A 113 0.60 30.38 -3.81
CA GLU A 113 0.16 31.69 -3.34
C GLU A 113 -0.04 31.73 -1.79
N LEU A 114 -0.14 30.58 -1.14
CA LEU A 114 -0.45 30.47 0.29
C LEU A 114 0.67 31.04 1.17
N ASP A 115 0.30 31.85 2.19
CA ASP A 115 1.21 32.21 3.27
C ASP A 115 1.34 31.05 4.26
N PRO A 116 2.50 30.39 4.32
CA PRO A 116 2.65 29.20 5.16
C PRO A 116 2.78 29.49 6.66
N SER A 117 2.86 30.77 7.07
CA SER A 117 3.14 31.16 8.47
C SER A 117 2.07 30.66 9.47
N ALA A 118 0.84 30.41 9.01
CA ALA A 118 -0.26 29.92 9.81
C ALA A 118 -0.40 28.39 9.83
N LEU A 119 0.42 27.65 9.08
CA LEU A 119 0.35 26.20 9.03
C LEU A 119 1.01 25.57 10.27
N PRO A 120 0.44 24.45 10.80
CA PRO A 120 0.93 23.78 12.01
C PRO A 120 2.09 22.81 11.68
N PHE A 121 3.26 23.33 11.32
CA PHE A 121 4.43 22.49 11.04
C PHE A 121 4.79 21.55 12.21
N PRO A 122 5.31 20.33 11.93
CA PRO A 122 5.54 19.75 10.60
C PRO A 122 4.24 19.33 9.90
N ILE A 123 4.23 19.46 8.56
CA ILE A 123 3.07 19.10 7.72
C ILE A 123 3.43 18.10 6.63
N ILE A 124 2.40 17.44 6.10
CA ILE A 124 2.48 16.65 4.86
C ILE A 124 1.65 17.34 3.79
N VAL A 125 2.21 17.50 2.60
CA VAL A 125 1.51 17.91 1.38
C VAL A 125 1.46 16.73 0.43
N LYS A 126 0.28 16.38 -0.07
CA LYS A 126 0.10 15.24 -0.97
C LYS A 126 -1.10 15.40 -1.89
N PRO A 127 -1.14 14.76 -3.07
CA PRO A 127 -2.33 14.75 -3.94
C PRO A 127 -3.53 14.16 -3.20
N VAL A 128 -4.73 14.74 -3.43
CA VAL A 128 -5.99 14.23 -2.86
C VAL A 128 -6.26 12.81 -3.32
N ILE A 129 -6.00 12.52 -4.60
CA ILE A 129 -6.06 11.19 -5.19
C ILE A 129 -4.65 10.86 -5.72
N GLY A 130 -4.07 9.76 -5.28
CA GLY A 130 -2.72 9.35 -5.67
C GLY A 130 -2.34 8.03 -5.01
N TYR A 131 -1.23 7.43 -5.45
CA TYR A 131 -0.70 6.15 -4.98
C TYR A 131 0.85 6.18 -5.02
N SER A 132 1.47 5.21 -4.38
CA SER A 132 2.94 5.00 -4.39
C SER A 132 3.76 6.22 -3.97
N SER A 133 3.27 6.98 -3.00
CA SER A 133 3.95 8.17 -2.43
C SER A 133 4.37 9.26 -3.44
N ILE A 134 3.87 9.23 -4.70
CA ILE A 134 4.16 10.26 -5.71
C ILE A 134 3.55 11.58 -5.28
N GLY A 135 4.36 12.65 -5.25
CA GLY A 135 3.95 13.99 -4.84
C GLY A 135 3.66 14.13 -3.34
N VAL A 136 4.15 13.20 -2.50
CA VAL A 136 4.01 13.26 -1.04
C VAL A 136 5.27 13.89 -0.45
N HIS A 137 5.13 15.05 0.20
CA HIS A 137 6.24 15.77 0.78
C HIS A 137 5.99 16.11 2.25
N ARG A 138 6.96 15.81 3.10
CA ARG A 138 7.03 16.31 4.47
C ARG A 138 7.77 17.64 4.49
N ILE A 139 7.18 18.62 5.16
CA ILE A 139 7.76 19.96 5.37
C ILE A 139 7.83 20.19 6.87
N ASP A 140 9.05 20.30 7.40
CA ASP A 140 9.27 20.42 8.84
C ASP A 140 9.18 21.86 9.34
N LYS A 141 9.52 22.84 8.49
CA LYS A 141 9.60 24.25 8.86
C LYS A 141 9.08 25.15 7.75
N VAL A 142 8.64 26.34 8.12
CA VAL A 142 8.12 27.34 7.20
C VAL A 142 9.11 27.72 6.10
N GLU A 143 10.41 27.74 6.41
CA GLU A 143 11.49 28.10 5.48
C GLU A 143 11.61 27.11 4.32
N GLU A 144 11.29 25.83 4.54
CA GLU A 144 11.36 24.76 3.54
C GLU A 144 10.17 24.80 2.56
N TYR A 145 9.06 25.46 2.92
CA TYR A 145 7.80 25.38 2.20
C TYR A 145 7.93 25.75 0.72
N LYS A 146 8.46 26.93 0.42
CA LYS A 146 8.51 27.42 -0.97
C LYS A 146 9.36 26.56 -1.90
N GLU A 147 10.46 26.02 -1.38
CA GLU A 147 11.35 25.14 -2.16
C GLU A 147 10.64 23.79 -2.43
N THR A 148 10.02 23.23 -1.40
CA THR A 148 9.30 21.95 -1.51
C THR A 148 8.12 22.06 -2.48
N ILE A 149 7.36 23.17 -2.47
CA ILE A 149 6.24 23.35 -3.42
C ILE A 149 6.75 23.47 -4.86
N LYS A 150 7.90 24.10 -5.10
CA LYS A 150 8.51 24.12 -6.44
C LYS A 150 8.91 22.72 -6.91
N LEU A 151 9.49 21.92 -6.01
CA LEU A 151 9.86 20.54 -6.31
C LEU A 151 8.60 19.70 -6.62
N LEU A 152 7.57 19.80 -5.80
CA LEU A 152 6.28 19.13 -6.01
C LEU A 152 5.70 19.48 -7.38
N LYS A 153 5.71 20.77 -7.76
CA LYS A 153 5.22 21.20 -9.07
C LYS A 153 6.00 20.56 -10.21
N PHE A 154 7.33 20.57 -10.11
CA PHE A 154 8.19 19.95 -11.11
C PHE A 154 7.92 18.43 -11.23
N GLU A 155 7.75 17.72 -10.11
CA GLU A 155 7.40 16.30 -10.11
C GLU A 155 6.05 16.05 -10.81
N MET A 156 5.06 16.90 -10.53
CA MET A 156 3.74 16.81 -11.17
C MET A 156 3.82 17.06 -12.68
N GLU A 157 4.61 18.04 -13.12
CA GLU A 157 4.81 18.34 -14.53
C GLU A 157 5.51 17.18 -15.26
N VAL A 158 6.53 16.58 -14.66
CA VAL A 158 7.26 15.43 -15.24
C VAL A 158 6.37 14.20 -15.32
N THR A 159 5.63 13.90 -14.25
CA THR A 159 4.73 12.74 -14.18
C THR A 159 3.53 12.89 -15.12
N SER A 160 3.11 14.11 -15.36
CA SER A 160 1.92 14.45 -16.18
C SER A 160 2.27 14.90 -17.59
N SER A 161 3.46 14.56 -18.09
CA SER A 161 3.94 15.01 -19.43
C SER A 161 2.99 14.70 -20.61
N GLU A 162 1.96 13.88 -20.38
CA GLU A 162 0.90 13.55 -21.34
C GLU A 162 -0.39 14.40 -21.16
N TYR A 163 -0.44 15.30 -20.15
CA TYR A 163 -1.65 16.09 -19.83
C TYR A 163 -1.43 17.59 -20.03
N PRO A 164 -2.49 18.33 -20.48
CA PRO A 164 -2.45 19.79 -20.56
C PRO A 164 -2.16 20.44 -19.20
N ILE A 165 -1.44 21.58 -19.22
CA ILE A 165 -1.02 22.30 -18.00
C ILE A 165 -2.22 22.79 -17.15
N GLU A 166 -3.38 23.04 -17.78
CA GLU A 166 -4.63 23.40 -17.10
C GLU A 166 -5.15 22.26 -16.22
N VAL A 167 -4.93 21.00 -16.61
CA VAL A 167 -5.31 19.82 -15.83
C VAL A 167 -4.41 19.70 -14.61
N ILE A 168 -3.13 19.95 -14.76
CA ILE A 168 -2.13 19.94 -13.68
C ILE A 168 -2.44 21.04 -12.66
N ASN A 169 -2.70 22.27 -13.12
CA ASN A 169 -2.97 23.41 -12.25
C ASN A 169 -4.27 23.26 -11.44
N ASN A 170 -5.23 22.47 -11.91
CA ASN A 170 -6.47 22.19 -11.20
C ASN A 170 -6.40 20.93 -10.32
N GLN A 171 -5.24 20.29 -10.23
CA GLN A 171 -5.07 19.15 -9.34
C GLN A 171 -5.19 19.59 -7.88
N SER A 172 -6.03 18.88 -7.12
CA SER A 172 -6.22 19.13 -5.69
C SER A 172 -5.19 18.41 -4.84
N PHE A 173 -4.68 19.13 -3.85
CA PHE A 173 -3.78 18.63 -2.81
C PHE A 173 -4.43 18.76 -1.45
N ILE A 174 -3.97 17.94 -0.53
CA ILE A 174 -4.30 18.07 0.89
C ILE A 174 -3.03 18.44 1.65
N ILE A 175 -3.12 19.45 2.51
CA ILE A 175 -2.13 19.76 3.54
C ILE A 175 -2.65 19.17 4.84
N GLU A 176 -1.86 18.37 5.51
CA GLU A 176 -2.20 17.75 6.79
C GLU A 176 -1.11 18.01 7.82
N LYS A 177 -1.49 18.15 9.10
CA LYS A 177 -0.52 18.04 10.19
C LYS A 177 0.15 16.66 10.14
N LEU A 178 1.46 16.60 10.36
CA LEU A 178 2.17 15.32 10.44
C LEU A 178 1.55 14.45 11.54
N ILE A 179 1.22 13.22 11.21
CA ILE A 179 0.79 12.22 12.17
C ILE A 179 2.05 11.58 12.77
N GLU A 180 2.21 11.69 14.08
CA GLU A 180 3.36 11.11 14.79
C GLU A 180 3.10 9.67 15.21
N GLY A 181 4.16 8.93 15.52
CA GLY A 181 4.10 7.57 16.03
C GLY A 181 4.62 6.52 15.05
N ASP A 182 4.60 5.29 15.52
CA ASP A 182 5.00 4.12 14.73
C ASP A 182 3.93 3.80 13.69
N GLU A 183 4.36 3.49 12.48
CA GLU A 183 3.47 3.19 11.36
C GLU A 183 3.22 1.69 11.23
N TYR A 184 1.94 1.35 11.09
CA TYR A 184 1.47 -0.03 10.91
C TYR A 184 0.67 -0.13 9.63
N ALA A 185 0.85 -1.24 8.94
CA ALA A 185 0.11 -1.66 7.76
C ALA A 185 -0.75 -2.88 8.12
N VAL A 186 -2.05 -2.78 7.90
CA VAL A 186 -3.02 -3.79 8.34
C VAL A 186 -3.87 -4.24 7.16
N ASP A 187 -3.88 -5.53 6.87
CA ASP A 187 -4.85 -6.13 5.97
C ASP A 187 -6.01 -6.67 6.78
N VAL A 188 -7.20 -6.23 6.45
CA VAL A 188 -8.43 -6.55 7.16
C VAL A 188 -9.58 -6.72 6.18
N TYR A 189 -10.51 -7.60 6.47
CA TYR A 189 -11.81 -7.58 5.82
C TYR A 189 -12.93 -7.36 6.84
N PHE A 190 -14.01 -6.74 6.38
CA PHE A 190 -15.21 -6.56 7.20
C PHE A 190 -16.24 -7.61 6.81
N THR A 191 -16.84 -8.27 7.80
CA THR A 191 -17.92 -9.22 7.60
C THR A 191 -19.19 -8.51 7.08
N GLU A 192 -20.23 -9.26 6.76
CA GLU A 192 -21.53 -8.69 6.37
C GLU A 192 -22.13 -7.79 7.47
N ASP A 193 -21.85 -8.10 8.74
CA ASP A 193 -22.28 -7.31 9.90
C ASP A 193 -21.35 -6.13 10.20
N GLY A 194 -20.25 -5.97 9.44
CA GLY A 194 -19.28 -4.89 9.62
C GLY A 194 -18.22 -5.15 10.68
N GLU A 195 -18.11 -6.38 11.21
CA GLU A 195 -17.04 -6.75 12.14
C GLU A 195 -15.71 -6.89 11.42
N PRO A 196 -14.63 -6.24 11.89
CA PRO A 196 -13.31 -6.36 11.29
C PRO A 196 -12.65 -7.71 11.63
N VAL A 197 -12.04 -8.32 10.64
CA VAL A 197 -11.20 -9.51 10.74
C VAL A 197 -9.81 -9.17 10.25
N ILE A 198 -8.88 -8.98 11.17
CA ILE A 198 -7.46 -8.71 10.85
C ILE A 198 -6.84 -9.99 10.29
N LEU A 199 -6.23 -9.87 9.11
CA LEU A 199 -5.52 -10.95 8.44
C LEU A 199 -4.00 -10.78 8.53
N ASN A 200 -3.53 -9.52 8.44
CA ASN A 200 -2.12 -9.17 8.54
C ASN A 200 -1.94 -7.93 9.41
N LEU A 201 -0.84 -7.93 10.14
CA LEU A 201 -0.41 -6.82 10.97
C LEU A 201 1.10 -6.66 10.86
N PHE A 202 1.52 -5.59 10.20
CA PHE A 202 2.91 -5.30 9.94
C PHE A 202 3.28 -3.93 10.51
N LYS A 203 4.52 -3.77 10.91
CA LYS A 203 5.11 -2.48 11.29
C LYS A 203 6.09 -2.05 10.20
N ARG A 204 6.02 -0.79 9.78
CA ARG A 204 6.92 -0.21 8.78
C ARG A 204 8.17 0.33 9.47
N MET A 205 9.32 0.18 8.82
CA MET A 205 10.57 0.78 9.26
C MET A 205 11.02 1.87 8.31
N PHE A 206 11.55 2.94 8.89
CA PHE A 206 12.08 4.09 8.17
C PHE A 206 13.57 4.24 8.44
N ARG A 207 14.35 4.61 7.44
CA ARG A 207 15.76 4.94 7.57
C ARG A 207 15.99 6.21 8.37
N HIS A 208 15.14 7.21 8.15
CA HIS A 208 15.10 8.50 8.83
C HIS A 208 13.71 9.11 8.72
N GLU A 209 13.47 10.21 9.42
CA GLU A 209 12.13 10.83 9.49
C GLU A 209 11.54 11.32 8.15
N LYS A 210 12.38 11.60 7.15
CA LYS A 210 11.95 12.00 5.80
C LYS A 210 11.96 10.83 4.80
N ASP A 211 12.19 9.60 5.28
CA ASP A 211 12.13 8.42 4.42
C ASP A 211 10.67 8.10 4.07
N MET A 212 10.37 8.06 2.79
CA MET A 212 9.03 7.74 2.26
C MET A 212 9.02 6.37 1.55
N SER A 213 10.15 5.64 1.57
CA SER A 213 10.25 4.35 0.88
C SER A 213 9.46 3.25 1.58
N ASP A 214 8.84 2.38 0.79
CA ASP A 214 8.18 1.17 1.27
C ASP A 214 9.16 -0.02 1.39
N ARG A 215 10.40 0.27 1.82
CA ARG A 215 11.48 -0.72 1.75
C ARG A 215 11.30 -1.89 2.69
N ILE A 216 10.92 -1.66 3.95
CA ILE A 216 10.82 -2.73 4.94
C ILE A 216 9.54 -2.64 5.76
N TYR A 217 8.79 -3.74 5.72
CA TYR A 217 7.71 -4.06 6.65
C TYR A 217 8.09 -5.32 7.43
N TYR A 218 7.74 -5.39 8.70
CA TYR A 218 8.01 -6.56 9.51
C TYR A 218 6.89 -6.89 10.47
N THR A 219 6.87 -8.11 10.94
CA THR A 219 6.01 -8.58 12.01
C THR A 219 6.78 -9.49 12.95
N SER A 220 6.27 -9.66 14.14
CA SER A 220 6.80 -10.55 15.17
C SER A 220 5.72 -10.84 16.20
N LYS A 221 5.97 -11.83 17.04
CA LYS A 221 5.13 -12.13 18.21
C LYS A 221 4.90 -10.88 19.08
N GLN A 222 5.93 -10.06 19.28
CA GLN A 222 5.85 -8.83 20.05
C GLN A 222 4.93 -7.80 19.36
N VAL A 223 5.10 -7.55 18.06
CA VAL A 223 4.27 -6.61 17.29
C VAL A 223 2.79 -6.96 17.40
N ILE A 224 2.45 -8.26 17.28
CA ILE A 224 1.07 -8.71 17.37
C ILE A 224 0.53 -8.51 18.79
N ASN A 225 1.25 -8.95 19.82
CA ASN A 225 0.81 -8.85 21.22
C ASN A 225 0.57 -7.40 21.67
N GLU A 226 1.41 -6.47 21.23
CA GLU A 226 1.33 -5.06 21.65
C GLU A 226 0.22 -4.27 20.95
N SER A 227 -0.18 -4.69 19.74
CA SER A 227 -1.01 -3.82 18.91
C SER A 227 -2.33 -4.43 18.43
N LEU A 228 -2.47 -5.75 18.38
CA LEU A 228 -3.64 -6.42 17.79
C LEU A 228 -4.96 -5.96 18.39
N ASN A 229 -5.11 -5.99 19.71
CA ASN A 229 -6.38 -5.68 20.38
C ASN A 229 -6.79 -4.21 20.19
N LYS A 230 -5.84 -3.27 20.33
CA LYS A 230 -6.13 -1.84 20.15
C LYS A 230 -6.47 -1.52 18.69
N ILE A 231 -5.82 -2.17 17.73
CA ILE A 231 -6.14 -2.03 16.30
C ILE A 231 -7.52 -2.64 16.00
N GLN A 232 -7.87 -3.77 16.59
CA GLN A 232 -9.19 -4.38 16.43
C GLN A 232 -10.32 -3.44 16.87
N GLU A 233 -10.17 -2.77 18.02
CA GLU A 233 -11.15 -1.79 18.52
C GLU A 233 -11.22 -0.54 17.62
N PHE A 234 -10.07 -0.05 17.19
CA PHE A 234 -9.99 1.07 16.25
C PHE A 234 -10.71 0.73 14.94
N LEU A 235 -10.53 -0.46 14.38
CA LEU A 235 -11.17 -0.89 13.14
C LEU A 235 -12.70 -1.01 13.27
N ARG A 236 -13.25 -1.37 14.43
CA ARG A 236 -14.71 -1.30 14.69
C ARG A 236 -15.21 0.13 14.59
N THR A 237 -14.46 1.08 15.13
CA THR A 237 -14.77 2.51 15.02
C THR A 237 -14.75 2.96 13.56
N ILE A 238 -13.72 2.61 12.78
CA ILE A 238 -13.62 2.91 11.35
C ILE A 238 -14.79 2.29 10.58
N SER A 239 -15.13 1.03 10.84
CA SER A 239 -16.28 0.36 10.22
C SER A 239 -17.57 1.17 10.39
N SER A 240 -17.81 1.69 11.58
CA SER A 240 -19.01 2.48 11.87
C SER A 240 -19.09 3.80 11.11
N PHE A 241 -17.94 4.49 10.89
CA PHE A 241 -17.90 5.75 10.16
C PHE A 241 -18.13 5.61 8.66
N PHE A 242 -17.61 4.53 8.08
CA PHE A 242 -17.67 4.29 6.64
C PHE A 242 -18.69 3.22 6.24
N ALA A 243 -19.43 2.66 7.21
CA ALA A 243 -20.38 1.58 7.03
C ALA A 243 -19.78 0.39 6.26
N LEU A 244 -18.54 0.00 6.60
CA LEU A 244 -17.79 -1.04 5.90
C LEU A 244 -18.43 -2.40 6.13
N LYS A 245 -18.75 -3.09 5.02
CA LYS A 245 -19.37 -4.42 5.04
C LYS A 245 -18.87 -5.23 3.85
N SER A 246 -18.65 -6.53 4.04
CA SER A 246 -18.25 -7.46 2.98
C SER A 246 -17.12 -6.93 2.09
N ALA A 247 -16.19 -6.17 2.68
CA ALA A 247 -15.16 -5.45 1.96
C ALA A 247 -13.78 -5.67 2.59
N PRO A 248 -12.76 -6.06 1.80
CA PRO A 248 -11.39 -6.07 2.24
C PRO A 248 -10.80 -4.66 2.10
N ILE A 249 -9.88 -4.30 2.99
CA ILE A 249 -9.10 -3.08 2.89
C ILE A 249 -7.66 -3.33 3.35
N HIS A 250 -6.76 -2.54 2.81
CA HIS A 250 -5.45 -2.28 3.39
C HIS A 250 -5.49 -0.90 4.04
N ILE A 251 -5.16 -0.81 5.31
CA ILE A 251 -5.16 0.46 6.05
C ILE A 251 -3.78 0.71 6.65
N GLU A 252 -3.29 1.93 6.45
CA GLU A 252 -2.08 2.43 7.08
C GLU A 252 -2.46 3.36 8.24
N ILE A 253 -1.89 3.10 9.41
CA ILE A 253 -2.19 3.82 10.64
C ILE A 253 -0.91 4.20 11.36
N ARG A 254 -0.93 5.28 12.13
CA ARG A 254 0.10 5.56 13.12
C ARG A 254 -0.41 5.44 14.52
N ILE A 255 0.42 4.83 15.36
CA ILE A 255 0.14 4.65 16.78
C ILE A 255 1.16 5.47 17.57
N ASN A 256 0.65 6.45 18.32
CA ASN A 256 1.43 7.23 19.28
C ASN A 256 0.80 7.04 20.67
N ASN A 257 1.49 6.32 21.53
CA ASN A 257 0.95 5.83 22.80
C ASN A 257 -0.36 5.04 22.58
N ASP A 258 -1.50 5.55 23.04
CA ASP A 258 -2.81 4.93 22.87
C ASP A 258 -3.66 5.55 21.76
N GLN A 259 -3.16 6.60 21.12
CA GLN A 259 -3.85 7.26 20.02
C GLN A 259 -3.51 6.57 18.68
N ILE A 260 -4.55 6.16 17.97
CA ILE A 260 -4.42 5.61 16.60
C ILE A 260 -5.01 6.61 15.62
N VAL A 261 -4.23 7.00 14.62
CA VAL A 261 -4.67 7.89 13.54
C VAL A 261 -4.44 7.22 12.20
N PRO A 262 -5.48 7.06 11.36
CA PRO A 262 -5.29 6.48 10.03
C PRO A 262 -4.59 7.45 9.10
N ILE A 263 -3.65 6.94 8.29
CA ILE A 263 -2.92 7.69 7.26
C ILE A 263 -3.73 7.66 5.96
N GLU A 264 -4.04 6.44 5.50
CA GLU A 264 -4.87 6.20 4.33
C GLU A 264 -5.50 4.81 4.35
N VAL A 265 -6.52 4.64 3.51
CA VAL A 265 -7.18 3.35 3.30
C VAL A 265 -7.17 3.02 1.83
N ASN A 266 -6.74 1.82 1.52
CA ASN A 266 -6.75 1.25 0.18
C ASN A 266 -7.87 0.22 0.09
N PRO A 267 -9.03 0.59 -0.48
CA PRO A 267 -10.21 -0.26 -0.49
C PRO A 267 -10.09 -1.42 -1.46
N LEU A 268 -10.81 -2.49 -1.14
CA LEU A 268 -11.00 -3.70 -1.95
C LEU A 268 -9.71 -4.44 -2.32
N ARG A 269 -8.61 -4.17 -1.63
CA ARG A 269 -7.32 -4.85 -1.79
C ARG A 269 -6.60 -5.04 -0.47
N PHE A 270 -5.62 -5.90 -0.46
CA PHE A 270 -4.61 -6.03 0.58
C PHE A 270 -3.32 -5.29 0.18
N ALA A 271 -2.29 -5.34 1.03
CA ALA A 271 -0.98 -4.73 0.75
C ALA A 271 -0.43 -5.20 -0.61
N GLY A 272 0.08 -4.24 -1.40
CA GLY A 272 0.51 -4.48 -2.78
C GLY A 272 1.85 -5.19 -2.90
N ILE A 273 2.21 -5.54 -4.15
CA ILE A 273 3.53 -6.12 -4.53
C ILE A 273 3.88 -7.39 -3.72
N GLY A 274 2.86 -8.10 -3.21
CA GLY A 274 3.05 -9.30 -2.41
C GLY A 274 3.37 -9.05 -0.93
N THR A 275 3.39 -7.81 -0.44
CA THR A 275 3.62 -7.49 0.99
C THR A 275 2.65 -8.23 1.90
N ASN A 276 1.39 -8.38 1.49
CA ASN A 276 0.37 -9.16 2.21
C ASN A 276 0.74 -10.63 2.42
N GLU A 277 1.66 -11.16 1.63
CA GLU A 277 2.09 -12.56 1.70
C GLU A 277 3.13 -12.81 2.81
N LEU A 278 3.66 -11.75 3.42
CA LEU A 278 4.50 -11.88 4.61
C LEU A 278 3.79 -12.67 5.73
N GLY A 279 2.46 -12.56 5.84
CA GLY A 279 1.65 -13.31 6.79
C GLY A 279 1.75 -14.83 6.61
N VAL A 280 1.90 -15.30 5.37
CA VAL A 280 2.07 -16.74 5.09
C VAL A 280 3.40 -17.24 5.66
N HIS A 281 4.48 -16.46 5.47
CA HIS A 281 5.80 -16.80 5.95
C HIS A 281 5.94 -16.68 7.48
N ALA A 282 5.27 -15.69 8.07
CA ALA A 282 5.39 -15.38 9.49
C ALA A 282 4.53 -16.27 10.38
N TYR A 283 3.27 -16.53 9.95
CA TYR A 283 2.28 -17.18 10.80
C TYR A 283 1.25 -18.02 10.04
N GLY A 284 1.48 -18.32 8.76
CA GLY A 284 0.67 -19.24 7.95
C GLY A 284 -0.68 -18.68 7.47
N VAL A 285 -0.93 -17.37 7.61
CA VAL A 285 -2.18 -16.74 7.15
C VAL A 285 -2.03 -16.26 5.71
N ASN A 286 -2.74 -16.88 4.78
CA ASN A 286 -2.91 -16.39 3.42
C ASN A 286 -4.14 -15.48 3.38
N ALA A 287 -3.93 -14.16 3.33
CA ALA A 287 -5.00 -13.17 3.41
C ALA A 287 -6.05 -13.36 2.31
N CYS A 288 -5.65 -13.69 1.08
CA CYS A 288 -6.56 -13.95 -0.02
C CYS A 288 -7.43 -15.18 0.27
N GLU A 289 -6.85 -16.31 0.69
CA GLU A 289 -7.56 -17.54 0.99
C GLU A 289 -8.56 -17.34 2.14
N TYR A 290 -8.11 -16.75 3.25
CA TYR A 290 -8.96 -16.47 4.41
C TYR A 290 -10.15 -15.57 4.06
N PHE A 291 -9.91 -14.52 3.29
CA PHE A 291 -10.97 -13.62 2.84
C PHE A 291 -12.02 -14.37 2.00
N PHE A 292 -11.62 -15.15 0.99
CA PHE A 292 -12.57 -15.86 0.15
C PHE A 292 -13.31 -16.96 0.87
N LYS A 293 -12.72 -17.57 1.89
CA LYS A 293 -13.37 -18.55 2.77
C LYS A 293 -14.14 -17.94 3.94
N GLN A 294 -14.04 -16.62 4.14
CA GLN A 294 -14.60 -15.90 5.29
C GLN A 294 -14.10 -16.49 6.63
N GLU A 295 -12.84 -16.92 6.65
CA GLU A 295 -12.18 -17.49 7.83
C GLU A 295 -11.50 -16.40 8.66
N LYS A 296 -11.35 -16.67 9.97
CA LYS A 296 -10.69 -15.78 10.94
C LYS A 296 -9.42 -16.44 11.44
N PRO A 297 -8.28 -15.73 11.48
CA PRO A 297 -7.09 -16.24 12.14
C PRO A 297 -7.33 -16.48 13.64
N ASP A 298 -6.87 -17.59 14.14
CA ASP A 298 -6.79 -17.86 15.58
C ASP A 298 -5.50 -17.22 16.13
N TRP A 299 -5.58 -15.91 16.39
CA TRP A 299 -4.41 -15.13 16.81
C TRP A 299 -3.81 -15.62 18.11
N GLU A 300 -4.59 -16.15 19.05
CA GLU A 300 -4.06 -16.73 20.30
C GLU A 300 -3.18 -17.93 20.00
N ASN A 301 -3.68 -18.87 19.21
CA ASN A 301 -2.91 -20.05 18.82
C ASN A 301 -1.69 -19.67 17.95
N ILE A 302 -1.85 -18.73 16.99
CA ILE A 302 -0.76 -18.24 16.15
C ILE A 302 0.38 -17.69 17.01
N VAL A 303 0.08 -16.74 17.91
CA VAL A 303 1.08 -16.13 18.78
C VAL A 303 1.78 -17.15 19.69
N ASN A 304 1.05 -18.14 20.18
CA ASN A 304 1.63 -19.21 21.00
C ASN A 304 2.61 -20.11 20.21
N GLN A 305 2.40 -20.27 18.90
CA GLN A 305 3.24 -21.08 18.02
C GLN A 305 4.41 -20.30 17.40
N MET A 306 4.32 -18.98 17.30
CA MET A 306 5.40 -18.14 16.76
C MET A 306 6.63 -18.20 17.66
N ASP A 307 7.79 -18.26 17.04
CA ASP A 307 9.06 -17.98 17.70
C ASP A 307 9.28 -16.46 17.90
N ASP A 308 10.37 -16.09 18.55
CA ASP A 308 10.69 -14.69 18.86
C ASP A 308 11.43 -13.96 17.70
N SER A 309 11.46 -14.56 16.51
CA SER A 309 12.11 -13.97 15.34
C SER A 309 11.32 -12.81 14.75
N ILE A 310 12.04 -11.98 14.00
CA ILE A 310 11.48 -10.94 13.16
C ILE A 310 11.28 -11.48 11.74
N TYR A 311 10.07 -11.43 11.24
CA TYR A 311 9.71 -11.79 9.87
C TYR A 311 9.53 -10.53 9.07
N SER A 312 10.24 -10.39 7.96
CA SER A 312 10.32 -9.14 7.23
C SER A 312 10.06 -9.32 5.73
N PHE A 313 9.42 -8.32 5.17
CA PHE A 313 9.31 -8.07 3.74
C PHE A 313 10.29 -6.94 3.39
N CYS A 314 11.11 -7.15 2.36
CA CYS A 314 11.99 -6.13 1.82
C CYS A 314 11.66 -5.90 0.34
N CYS A 315 11.27 -4.65 0.01
CA CYS A 315 11.09 -4.19 -1.36
C CYS A 315 12.38 -3.50 -1.83
N ALA A 316 13.05 -4.09 -2.79
CA ALA A 316 14.28 -3.54 -3.34
C ALA A 316 13.98 -2.74 -4.61
N GLU A 317 14.05 -1.41 -4.50
CA GLU A 317 13.73 -0.48 -5.57
C GLU A 317 14.97 0.24 -6.10
N ILE A 318 14.96 0.49 -7.39
CA ILE A 318 15.92 1.34 -8.08
C ILE A 318 15.65 2.77 -7.67
N ASP A 319 16.72 3.53 -7.39
CA ASP A 319 16.62 4.94 -7.09
C ASP A 319 15.90 5.71 -8.21
N THR A 320 15.00 6.62 -7.84
CA THR A 320 14.20 7.40 -8.79
C THR A 320 15.02 8.28 -9.75
N SER A 321 16.29 8.55 -9.41
CA SER A 321 17.22 9.25 -10.29
C SER A 321 17.72 8.39 -11.48
N ILE A 322 17.47 7.08 -11.43
CA ILE A 322 17.90 6.13 -12.47
C ILE A 322 16.72 5.78 -13.38
N ASP A 323 16.84 6.06 -14.67
CA ASP A 323 15.88 5.56 -15.66
C ASP A 323 16.01 4.04 -15.78
N CYS A 324 14.94 3.32 -15.40
CA CYS A 324 14.88 1.85 -15.46
C CYS A 324 15.24 1.28 -16.86
N LYS A 325 15.00 2.05 -17.93
CA LYS A 325 15.39 1.65 -19.31
C LYS A 325 16.90 1.61 -19.55
N GLN A 326 17.69 2.23 -18.66
CA GLN A 326 19.15 2.20 -18.71
C GLN A 326 19.74 1.01 -17.95
N VAL A 327 18.94 0.29 -17.19
CA VAL A 327 19.39 -0.90 -16.44
C VAL A 327 19.68 -2.05 -17.41
N VAL A 328 20.90 -2.57 -17.36
CA VAL A 328 21.35 -3.72 -18.15
C VAL A 328 21.15 -5.02 -17.39
N SER A 329 21.54 -5.02 -16.13
CA SER A 329 21.44 -6.22 -15.26
C SER A 329 21.43 -5.85 -13.78
N ILE A 330 20.89 -6.77 -13.00
CA ILE A 330 20.90 -6.74 -11.53
C ILE A 330 21.73 -7.93 -11.05
N ASN A 331 22.66 -7.68 -10.12
CA ASN A 331 23.42 -8.74 -9.47
C ASN A 331 22.65 -9.29 -8.26
N HIS A 332 21.63 -10.11 -8.54
CA HIS A 332 20.79 -10.73 -7.52
C HIS A 332 21.57 -11.60 -6.56
N GLU A 333 22.59 -12.31 -7.02
CA GLU A 333 23.38 -13.20 -6.15
C GLU A 333 24.18 -12.41 -5.11
N ALA A 334 24.82 -11.30 -5.52
CA ALA A 334 25.49 -10.42 -4.56
C ALA A 334 24.51 -9.74 -3.60
N PHE A 335 23.31 -9.40 -4.07
CA PHE A 335 22.28 -8.80 -3.23
C PHE A 335 21.77 -9.78 -2.16
N LYS A 336 21.53 -11.04 -2.50
CA LYS A 336 21.11 -12.10 -1.57
C LYS A 336 22.07 -12.29 -0.38
N LEU A 337 23.37 -12.03 -0.55
CA LEU A 337 24.35 -12.15 0.52
C LEU A 337 24.15 -11.18 1.69
N ASN A 338 23.26 -10.21 1.55
CA ASN A 338 22.91 -9.28 2.62
C ASN A 338 21.88 -9.83 3.61
N PHE A 339 21.31 -10.98 3.37
CA PHE A 339 20.27 -11.57 4.19
C PHE A 339 20.81 -12.80 4.95
N GLY A 340 20.43 -12.93 6.22
CA GLY A 340 20.80 -14.08 7.02
C GLY A 340 20.01 -15.33 6.65
N GLU A 341 18.69 -15.27 6.68
CA GLU A 341 17.78 -16.34 6.31
C GLU A 341 16.72 -15.83 5.33
N ILE A 342 16.83 -16.21 4.07
CA ILE A 342 15.84 -15.89 3.03
C ILE A 342 14.75 -16.97 3.06
N LEU A 343 13.51 -16.56 3.31
CA LEU A 343 12.34 -17.43 3.23
C LEU A 343 11.87 -17.57 1.78
N GLU A 344 11.86 -16.44 1.06
CA GLU A 344 11.57 -16.42 -0.37
C GLU A 344 12.24 -15.20 -1.05
N TYR A 345 12.73 -15.38 -2.25
CA TYR A 345 13.34 -14.33 -3.09
C TYR A 345 12.67 -14.29 -4.45
N ARG A 346 12.08 -13.15 -4.82
CA ARG A 346 11.37 -12.94 -6.08
C ARG A 346 12.09 -11.86 -6.90
N PRO A 347 12.82 -12.23 -7.97
CA PRO A 347 13.34 -11.26 -8.91
C PRO A 347 12.18 -10.64 -9.70
N MET A 348 12.19 -9.31 -9.84
CA MET A 348 11.18 -8.57 -10.59
C MET A 348 11.76 -8.03 -11.90
N LYS A 349 10.89 -7.84 -12.90
CA LYS A 349 11.29 -7.27 -14.18
C LYS A 349 11.33 -5.75 -14.09
N VAL A 350 12.52 -5.18 -14.10
CA VAL A 350 12.76 -3.74 -13.96
C VAL A 350 12.07 -2.89 -15.04
N ASN A 351 11.82 -3.42 -16.22
CA ASN A 351 11.15 -2.67 -17.29
C ASN A 351 9.67 -2.38 -17.01
N GLU A 352 9.08 -3.08 -16.04
CA GLU A 352 7.66 -2.99 -15.67
C GLU A 352 7.45 -2.26 -14.34
N SER A 353 8.50 -2.13 -13.51
CA SER A 353 8.50 -1.50 -12.19
C SER A 353 9.90 -1.03 -11.81
N SER A 354 10.01 -0.05 -10.90
CA SER A 354 11.28 0.30 -10.25
C SER A 354 11.74 -0.79 -9.27
N THR A 355 10.85 -1.66 -8.83
CA THR A 355 11.19 -2.77 -7.94
C THR A 355 11.92 -3.87 -8.70
N PHE A 356 13.15 -4.19 -8.30
CA PHE A 356 13.93 -5.26 -8.91
C PHE A 356 13.89 -6.60 -8.17
N ALA A 357 13.52 -6.57 -6.88
CA ALA A 357 13.32 -7.78 -6.10
C ALA A 357 12.38 -7.54 -4.92
N VAL A 358 11.65 -8.59 -4.55
CA VAL A 358 10.89 -8.71 -3.30
C VAL A 358 11.47 -9.88 -2.51
N ILE A 359 11.76 -9.65 -1.24
CA ILE A 359 12.41 -10.63 -0.37
C ILE A 359 11.61 -10.79 0.92
N PHE A 360 11.27 -12.03 1.25
CA PHE A 360 10.81 -12.41 2.58
C PHE A 360 11.97 -13.03 3.32
N HIS A 361 12.28 -12.51 4.49
CA HIS A 361 13.41 -12.97 5.27
C HIS A 361 13.11 -13.00 6.76
N LYS A 362 13.92 -13.75 7.50
CA LYS A 362 13.79 -13.93 8.93
C LYS A 362 15.11 -13.57 9.61
N SER A 363 15.03 -12.91 10.74
CA SER A 363 16.18 -12.51 11.53
C SER A 363 15.90 -12.61 13.04
N PRO A 364 16.92 -12.76 13.88
CA PRO A 364 16.73 -12.85 15.33
C PRO A 364 16.34 -11.50 15.96
N ASP A 365 16.67 -10.38 15.30
CA ASP A 365 16.39 -9.02 15.77
C ASP A 365 16.28 -8.02 14.60
N LEU A 366 16.07 -6.75 14.92
CA LEU A 366 15.92 -5.67 13.92
C LEU A 366 17.23 -5.15 13.32
N ASN A 367 18.41 -5.62 13.76
CA ASN A 367 19.70 -5.11 13.27
C ASN A 367 19.88 -5.39 11.76
N GLU A 368 19.38 -6.52 11.28
CA GLU A 368 19.40 -6.83 9.85
C GLU A 368 18.56 -5.85 9.06
N ASN A 369 17.34 -5.55 9.52
CA ASN A 369 16.45 -4.58 8.90
C ASN A 369 17.06 -3.17 8.85
N ILE A 370 17.69 -2.73 9.96
CA ILE A 370 18.39 -1.44 10.02
C ILE A 370 19.52 -1.37 8.99
N ARG A 371 20.29 -2.45 8.85
CA ARG A 371 21.37 -2.54 7.85
C ARG A 371 20.80 -2.50 6.43
N LEU A 372 19.73 -3.23 6.14
CA LEU A 372 19.08 -3.28 4.83
C LEU A 372 18.45 -1.94 4.44
N LEU A 373 17.89 -1.20 5.40
CA LEU A 373 17.38 0.17 5.16
C LEU A 373 18.48 1.12 4.69
N ASN A 374 19.70 0.98 5.24
CA ASN A 374 20.85 1.84 4.92
C ASN A 374 21.68 1.32 3.74
N LEU A 375 21.32 0.19 3.16
CA LEU A 375 22.06 -0.40 2.06
C LEU A 375 21.85 0.41 0.78
N ASP A 376 22.97 0.78 0.13
CA ASP A 376 22.92 1.37 -1.21
C ASP A 376 22.60 0.28 -2.23
N LEU A 377 21.41 0.32 -2.81
CA LEU A 377 20.96 -0.67 -3.78
C LEU A 377 21.59 -0.48 -5.16
N ASN A 378 22.12 0.72 -5.46
CA ASN A 378 22.71 1.03 -6.75
C ASN A 378 23.96 0.21 -7.03
N GLN A 379 24.67 -0.27 -5.99
CA GLN A 379 25.85 -1.12 -6.14
C GLN A 379 25.57 -2.48 -6.80
N TYR A 380 24.31 -2.90 -6.86
CA TYR A 380 23.89 -4.16 -7.49
C TYR A 380 23.38 -3.96 -8.93
N ILE A 381 23.35 -2.72 -9.43
CA ILE A 381 22.76 -2.34 -10.70
C ILE A 381 23.87 -2.04 -11.71
N THR A 382 23.80 -2.65 -12.88
CA THR A 382 24.66 -2.30 -14.01
C THR A 382 23.86 -1.46 -15.00
N LEU A 383 24.35 -0.27 -15.32
CA LEU A 383 23.74 0.66 -16.27
C LEU A 383 24.43 0.56 -17.64
N LYS A 384 23.72 0.94 -18.71
CA LYS A 384 24.29 1.14 -20.03
C LYS A 384 25.41 2.19 -19.97
N GLU A 385 26.53 1.91 -20.63
CA GLU A 385 27.58 2.93 -20.80
C GLU A 385 27.01 4.12 -21.59
N ARG A 386 27.22 5.34 -21.06
CA ARG A 386 26.90 6.55 -21.81
C ARG A 386 27.88 6.64 -22.99
N VAL A 387 27.42 6.30 -24.20
CA VAL A 387 28.17 6.64 -25.42
C VAL A 387 28.01 8.15 -25.57
N PHE A 388 29.06 8.89 -25.21
CA PHE A 388 29.18 10.31 -25.60
C PHE A 388 29.41 10.31 -27.13
N VAL A 389 28.39 10.68 -27.90
CA VAL A 389 28.47 10.97 -29.32
C VAL A 389 28.84 12.42 -29.52
#